data_10891270b3994e9f78deb59489d5b785
#
_entry.id   10891270b3994e9f78deb59489d5b785
#
_cell.length_a   1.000
_cell.length_b   1.000
_cell.length_c   1.000
_cell.angle_alpha   90.00
_cell.angle_beta   90.00
_cell.angle_gamma   90.00
#
_symmetry.space_group_name_H-M   'P 1'
#
loop_
_entity.id
_entity.type
_entity.pdbx_description
1 polymer ?
#
loop_
_entity_poly.entity_id
_entity_poly.type
_entity_poly.pdbx_seq_one_letter_code
_entity_poly.pdbx_strand_id
1 'polypeptide(L)'
;MKPSPKLLSPDNHALVLIDFEGQMAFATKSISMNELRNNVAVLCGTSKIFNVPTIVTTVAESSFSGPVFPEIEEVYPIATSDYIDRTTMNTWEDEAAYKAIVGTKKQKLVFAGLWTGVCIVGPALSALEENYDVYVITDACGDVSDEAHERAVQRMIHSGVKPMTSIQYTLELQRDWARQETYTAVNDLMKKYGSSYGLGIHYAKNMIKH
;
A
#
# COMPACT_ATOMS: atom_id res chain seq x y z
N MET A 1 19.90 0.39 21.57
CA MET A 1 20.25 1.15 20.34
C MET A 1 18.97 1.67 19.71
N LYS A 2 18.96 2.87 19.10
CA LYS A 2 17.78 3.40 18.41
C LYS A 2 17.77 2.93 16.95
N PRO A 3 16.61 2.56 16.37
CA PRO A 3 16.52 2.23 14.96
C PRO A 3 16.80 3.45 14.07
N SER A 4 17.15 3.22 12.80
CA SER A 4 17.32 4.31 11.85
C SER A 4 16.03 5.14 11.72
N PRO A 5 16.10 6.47 11.68
CA PRO A 5 14.94 7.31 11.44
C PRO A 5 14.35 7.14 10.03
N LYS A 6 15.09 6.50 9.10
CA LYS A 6 14.62 6.17 7.77
C LYS A 6 13.64 4.99 7.73
N LEU A 7 13.62 4.16 8.78
CA LEU A 7 12.67 3.05 8.86
C LEU A 7 11.26 3.54 9.16
N LEU A 8 10.27 2.80 8.67
CA LEU A 8 8.87 2.99 9.02
C LEU A 8 8.60 2.42 10.42
N SER A 9 7.67 3.04 11.12
CA SER A 9 7.08 2.55 12.37
C SER A 9 5.58 2.86 12.36
N PRO A 10 4.76 2.17 13.18
CA PRO A 10 3.30 2.34 13.16
C PRO A 10 2.83 3.78 13.31
N ASP A 11 3.59 4.61 14.01
CA ASP A 11 3.25 5.97 14.40
C ASP A 11 3.85 7.07 13.49
N ASN A 12 4.77 6.74 12.57
CA ASN A 12 5.55 7.76 11.84
C ASN A 12 5.17 7.97 10.38
N HIS A 13 4.15 7.26 9.86
CA HIS A 13 3.74 7.35 8.47
C HIS A 13 2.23 7.23 8.28
N ALA A 14 1.76 7.53 7.07
CA ALA A 14 0.41 7.24 6.60
C ALA A 14 0.49 6.37 5.33
N LEU A 15 -0.50 5.52 5.13
CA LEU A 15 -0.69 4.71 3.92
C LEU A 15 -1.74 5.38 3.04
N VAL A 16 -1.48 5.48 1.74
CA VAL A 16 -2.41 6.00 0.74
C VAL A 16 -2.63 4.93 -0.32
N LEU A 17 -3.84 4.40 -0.37
CA LEU A 17 -4.29 3.40 -1.34
C LEU A 17 -5.01 4.13 -2.48
N ILE A 18 -4.48 4.01 -3.69
CA ILE A 18 -4.90 4.82 -4.83
C ILE A 18 -5.44 3.91 -5.93
N ASP A 19 -6.72 4.10 -6.28
CA ASP A 19 -7.37 3.56 -7.49
C ASP A 19 -7.26 2.04 -7.65
N PHE A 20 -7.38 1.30 -6.58
CA PHE A 20 -7.53 -0.16 -6.62
C PHE A 20 -8.94 -0.55 -7.05
N GLU A 21 -9.28 -0.27 -8.30
CA GLU A 21 -10.62 -0.42 -8.86
C GLU A 21 -10.64 -1.46 -9.99
N GLY A 22 -11.79 -2.09 -10.20
CA GLY A 22 -11.93 -3.24 -11.09
C GLY A 22 -11.52 -2.97 -12.53
N GLN A 23 -11.93 -1.84 -13.12
CA GLN A 23 -11.59 -1.49 -14.51
C GLN A 23 -10.09 -1.23 -14.69
N MET A 24 -9.47 -0.60 -13.71
CA MET A 24 -8.02 -0.38 -13.69
C MET A 24 -7.27 -1.73 -13.64
N ALA A 25 -7.77 -2.64 -12.82
CA ALA A 25 -7.21 -3.98 -12.66
C ALA A 25 -7.28 -4.81 -13.95
N PHE A 26 -8.40 -4.76 -14.69
CA PHE A 26 -8.56 -5.54 -15.93
C PHE A 26 -7.54 -5.15 -17.01
N ALA A 27 -7.07 -3.92 -17.03
CA ALA A 27 -6.05 -3.47 -17.97
C ALA A 27 -4.62 -3.63 -17.44
N THR A 28 -4.44 -3.98 -16.17
CA THR A 28 -3.13 -4.20 -15.56
C THR A 28 -2.51 -5.51 -16.04
N LYS A 29 -1.25 -5.47 -16.48
CA LYS A 29 -0.51 -6.63 -17.03
C LYS A 29 0.84 -6.87 -16.39
N SER A 30 1.41 -5.90 -15.69
CA SER A 30 2.73 -6.00 -15.06
C SER A 30 2.78 -6.86 -13.80
N ILE A 31 1.65 -7.30 -13.30
CA ILE A 31 1.52 -8.20 -12.15
C ILE A 31 0.28 -9.08 -12.32
N SER A 32 0.33 -10.32 -11.85
CA SER A 32 -0.85 -11.17 -11.87
C SER A 32 -1.92 -10.64 -10.90
N MET A 33 -3.18 -10.75 -11.27
CA MET A 33 -4.28 -10.23 -10.45
C MET A 33 -4.35 -10.92 -9.06
N ASN A 34 -4.04 -12.22 -9.01
CA ASN A 34 -4.00 -12.94 -7.73
C ASN A 34 -2.89 -12.40 -6.82
N GLU A 35 -1.72 -12.11 -7.37
CA GLU A 35 -0.60 -11.56 -6.63
C GLU A 35 -0.89 -10.14 -6.14
N LEU A 36 -1.39 -9.28 -7.03
CA LEU A 36 -1.77 -7.91 -6.67
C LEU A 36 -2.80 -7.90 -5.53
N ARG A 37 -3.89 -8.68 -5.65
CA ARG A 37 -4.94 -8.77 -4.61
C ARG A 37 -4.39 -9.27 -3.28
N ASN A 38 -3.53 -10.30 -3.28
CA ASN A 38 -2.89 -10.78 -2.07
C ASN A 38 -2.01 -9.70 -1.42
N ASN A 39 -1.21 -8.97 -2.20
CA ASN A 39 -0.35 -7.90 -1.70
C ASN A 39 -1.17 -6.73 -1.15
N VAL A 40 -2.30 -6.37 -1.79
CA VAL A 40 -3.25 -5.39 -1.27
C VAL A 40 -3.85 -5.84 0.05
N ALA A 41 -4.28 -7.11 0.16
CA ALA A 41 -4.78 -7.67 1.42
C ALA A 41 -3.73 -7.63 2.54
N VAL A 42 -2.46 -7.90 2.20
CA VAL A 42 -1.32 -7.77 3.14
C VAL A 42 -1.17 -6.32 3.61
N LEU A 43 -1.23 -5.34 2.70
CA LEU A 43 -1.12 -3.91 3.07
C LEU A 43 -2.28 -3.47 3.98
N CYS A 44 -3.51 -3.75 3.58
CA CYS A 44 -4.71 -3.38 4.33
C CYS A 44 -4.73 -4.04 5.72
N GLY A 45 -4.44 -5.34 5.77
CA GLY A 45 -4.36 -6.07 7.03
C GLY A 45 -3.24 -5.53 7.93
N THR A 46 -2.07 -5.23 7.37
CA THR A 46 -0.96 -4.64 8.11
C THR A 46 -1.32 -3.28 8.68
N SER A 47 -1.83 -2.37 7.86
CA SER A 47 -2.19 -1.03 8.33
C SER A 47 -3.25 -1.08 9.43
N LYS A 48 -4.19 -2.02 9.37
CA LYS A 48 -5.20 -2.25 10.41
C LYS A 48 -4.58 -2.78 11.71
N ILE A 49 -3.73 -3.80 11.62
CA ILE A 49 -3.05 -4.41 12.79
C ILE A 49 -2.24 -3.36 13.55
N PHE A 50 -1.55 -2.48 12.83
CA PHE A 50 -0.66 -1.47 13.42
C PHE A 50 -1.31 -0.10 13.60
N ASN A 51 -2.62 0.05 13.33
CA ASN A 51 -3.38 1.30 13.43
C ASN A 51 -2.73 2.46 12.63
N VAL A 52 -2.22 2.17 11.44
CA VAL A 52 -1.64 3.18 10.55
C VAL A 52 -2.76 4.01 9.93
N PRO A 53 -2.70 5.35 9.99
CA PRO A 53 -3.63 6.20 9.25
C PRO A 53 -3.63 5.84 7.76
N THR A 54 -4.80 5.47 7.23
CA THR A 54 -4.93 5.01 5.85
C THR A 54 -5.98 5.84 5.13
N ILE A 55 -5.61 6.36 3.96
CA ILE A 55 -6.48 7.09 3.05
C ILE A 55 -6.75 6.19 1.84
N VAL A 56 -8.00 6.08 1.43
CA VAL A 56 -8.41 5.37 0.23
C VAL A 56 -8.96 6.37 -0.76
N THR A 57 -8.43 6.38 -1.97
CA THR A 57 -8.95 7.20 -3.07
C THR A 57 -9.42 6.33 -4.22
N THR A 58 -10.41 6.83 -4.96
CA THR A 58 -10.93 6.28 -6.20
C THR A 58 -10.85 7.33 -7.30
N VAL A 59 -10.96 6.91 -8.55
CA VAL A 59 -11.02 7.82 -9.68
C VAL A 59 -12.21 7.51 -10.58
N ALA A 60 -13.13 8.46 -10.69
CA ALA A 60 -14.33 8.34 -11.54
C ALA A 60 -15.08 7.02 -11.30
N GLU A 61 -15.25 6.64 -10.03
CA GLU A 61 -15.81 5.35 -9.59
C GLU A 61 -17.11 4.99 -10.31
N SER A 62 -18.05 5.94 -10.31
CA SER A 62 -19.39 5.71 -10.88
C SER A 62 -19.45 5.68 -12.41
N SER A 63 -18.42 6.18 -13.08
CA SER A 63 -18.46 6.39 -14.55
C SER A 63 -17.43 5.57 -15.32
N PHE A 64 -16.32 5.19 -14.72
CA PHE A 64 -15.22 4.51 -15.41
C PHE A 64 -14.61 3.36 -14.61
N SER A 65 -14.08 3.62 -13.41
CA SER A 65 -13.19 2.68 -12.74
C SER A 65 -13.90 1.60 -11.93
N GLY A 66 -15.13 1.87 -11.50
CA GLY A 66 -15.94 0.96 -10.68
C GLY A 66 -15.49 0.92 -9.21
N PRO A 67 -16.06 0.01 -8.41
CA PRO A 67 -15.79 -0.07 -6.99
C PRO A 67 -14.36 -0.55 -6.71
N VAL A 68 -13.88 -0.24 -5.51
CA VAL A 68 -12.59 -0.71 -5.01
C VAL A 68 -12.53 -2.24 -4.87
N PHE A 69 -11.33 -2.76 -4.74
CA PHE A 69 -11.12 -4.19 -4.49
C PHE A 69 -11.82 -4.67 -3.21
N PRO A 70 -12.42 -5.87 -3.22
CA PRO A 70 -13.04 -6.45 -2.03
C PRO A 70 -12.10 -6.52 -0.82
N GLU A 71 -10.81 -6.70 -1.03
CA GLU A 71 -9.78 -6.76 0.02
C GLU A 71 -9.63 -5.43 0.77
N ILE A 72 -9.91 -4.31 0.10
CA ILE A 72 -9.93 -2.99 0.73
C ILE A 72 -11.23 -2.81 1.50
N GLU A 73 -12.37 -3.15 0.88
CA GLU A 73 -13.69 -3.01 1.50
C GLU A 73 -13.84 -3.91 2.74
N GLU A 74 -13.23 -5.11 2.76
CA GLU A 74 -13.22 -6.01 3.92
C GLU A 74 -12.58 -5.34 5.16
N VAL A 75 -11.53 -4.54 4.97
CA VAL A 75 -10.78 -3.89 6.05
C VAL A 75 -11.28 -2.48 6.36
N TYR A 76 -11.71 -1.77 5.34
CA TYR A 76 -12.21 -0.40 5.36
C TYR A 76 -13.60 -0.32 4.70
N PRO A 77 -14.66 -0.84 5.36
CA PRO A 77 -16.00 -0.86 4.76
C PRO A 77 -16.49 0.55 4.38
N ILE A 78 -17.02 0.72 3.18
CA ILE A 78 -17.53 2.01 2.67
C ILE A 78 -18.57 2.65 3.60
N ALA A 79 -19.33 1.84 4.33
CA ALA A 79 -20.33 2.34 5.30
C ALA A 79 -19.71 3.08 6.50
N THR A 80 -18.39 2.90 6.75
CA THR A 80 -17.68 3.47 7.92
C THR A 80 -16.37 4.15 7.54
N SER A 81 -16.04 4.21 6.25
CA SER A 81 -14.80 4.76 5.74
C SER A 81 -15.10 5.75 4.61
N ASP A 82 -14.45 6.90 4.65
CA ASP A 82 -14.59 7.92 3.62
C ASP A 82 -13.62 7.60 2.46
N TYR A 83 -14.12 7.04 1.36
CA TYR A 83 -13.36 6.98 0.12
C TYR A 83 -13.47 8.31 -0.60
N ILE A 84 -12.36 8.79 -1.12
CA ILE A 84 -12.30 10.09 -1.79
C ILE A 84 -12.30 9.84 -3.30
N ASP A 85 -13.46 9.98 -3.93
CA ASP A 85 -13.56 9.90 -5.39
C ASP A 85 -13.14 11.23 -6.04
N ARG A 86 -12.34 11.14 -7.08
CA ARG A 86 -11.74 12.28 -7.77
C ARG A 86 -11.78 12.09 -9.29
N THR A 87 -11.45 13.14 -10.02
CA THR A 87 -11.29 13.12 -11.48
C THR A 87 -9.85 13.40 -11.92
N THR A 88 -9.01 13.89 -11.01
CA THR A 88 -7.59 14.16 -11.30
C THR A 88 -6.79 12.87 -11.34
N MET A 89 -5.81 12.76 -12.23
CA MET A 89 -4.87 11.63 -12.27
C MET A 89 -3.91 11.69 -11.08
N ASN A 90 -3.50 12.88 -10.72
CA ASN A 90 -2.62 13.11 -9.57
C ASN A 90 -3.46 13.40 -8.33
N THR A 91 -3.46 12.47 -7.38
CA THR A 91 -4.16 12.59 -6.09
C THR A 91 -3.77 13.87 -5.33
N TRP A 92 -2.55 14.39 -5.53
CA TRP A 92 -2.06 15.61 -4.91
C TRP A 92 -2.74 16.88 -5.44
N GLU A 93 -3.33 16.82 -6.63
CA GLU A 93 -4.05 17.94 -7.26
C GLU A 93 -5.56 17.95 -6.91
N ASP A 94 -6.04 16.96 -6.16
CA ASP A 94 -7.38 16.95 -5.61
C ASP A 94 -7.38 17.54 -4.20
N GLU A 95 -8.22 18.56 -3.97
CA GLU A 95 -8.25 19.30 -2.70
C GLU A 95 -8.67 18.42 -1.51
N ALA A 96 -9.62 17.50 -1.71
CA ALA A 96 -10.12 16.64 -0.64
C ALA A 96 -9.07 15.59 -0.26
N ALA A 97 -8.47 14.94 -1.26
CA ALA A 97 -7.42 13.96 -1.06
C ALA A 97 -6.16 14.59 -0.42
N TYR A 98 -5.72 15.74 -0.93
CA TYR A 98 -4.62 16.49 -0.36
C TYR A 98 -4.85 16.82 1.11
N LYS A 99 -6.03 17.39 1.46
CA LYS A 99 -6.39 17.72 2.84
C LYS A 99 -6.42 16.50 3.75
N ALA A 100 -6.94 15.37 3.26
CA ALA A 100 -6.96 14.12 4.02
C ALA A 100 -5.53 13.61 4.32
N ILE A 101 -4.66 13.62 3.32
CA ILE A 101 -3.26 13.18 3.46
C ILE A 101 -2.51 14.08 4.44
N VAL A 102 -2.52 15.40 4.23
CA VAL A 102 -1.86 16.36 5.10
C VAL A 102 -2.45 16.35 6.51
N GLY A 103 -3.76 16.14 6.61
CA GLY A 103 -4.48 16.02 7.88
C GLY A 103 -4.00 14.89 8.78
N THR A 104 -3.33 13.86 8.25
CA THR A 104 -2.69 12.80 9.05
C THR A 104 -1.52 13.30 9.88
N LYS A 105 -0.93 14.44 9.51
CA LYS A 105 0.25 15.05 10.16
C LYS A 105 1.46 14.12 10.21
N LYS A 106 1.55 13.19 9.26
CA LYS A 106 2.69 12.27 9.12
C LYS A 106 3.68 12.82 8.12
N GLN A 107 4.96 12.74 8.45
CA GLN A 107 6.05 13.20 7.59
C GLN A 107 6.44 12.15 6.53
N LYS A 108 6.05 10.91 6.73
CA LYS A 108 6.31 9.82 5.79
C LYS A 108 5.00 9.37 5.16
N LEU A 109 5.03 9.17 3.84
CA LEU A 109 3.89 8.70 3.06
C LEU A 109 4.27 7.41 2.33
N VAL A 110 3.39 6.43 2.41
CA VAL A 110 3.53 5.16 1.70
C VAL A 110 2.41 5.08 0.67
N PHE A 111 2.78 4.99 -0.60
CA PHE A 111 1.82 4.89 -1.71
C PHE A 111 1.76 3.48 -2.28
N ALA A 112 0.57 3.04 -2.65
CA ALA A 112 0.31 1.85 -3.45
C ALA A 112 -0.93 2.05 -4.30
N GLY A 113 -0.99 1.46 -5.48
CA GLY A 113 -2.18 1.61 -6.35
C GLY A 113 -1.96 1.40 -7.84
N LEU A 114 -2.96 1.77 -8.61
CA LEU A 114 -3.07 1.62 -10.05
C LEU A 114 -3.33 2.98 -10.74
N TRP A 115 -2.69 3.30 -11.89
CA TRP A 115 -1.54 2.60 -12.45
C TRP A 115 -0.27 3.30 -12.01
N THR A 116 0.82 2.52 -11.90
CA THR A 116 2.10 3.02 -11.37
C THR A 116 2.58 4.29 -12.05
N GLY A 117 2.54 4.31 -13.40
CA GLY A 117 3.04 5.43 -14.21
C GLY A 117 2.10 6.64 -14.27
N VAL A 118 0.90 6.53 -13.74
CA VAL A 118 -0.13 7.59 -13.79
C VAL A 118 -0.45 8.08 -12.39
N CYS A 119 -1.24 7.32 -11.65
CA CYS A 119 -1.81 7.78 -10.38
C CYS A 119 -0.84 7.64 -9.18
N ILE A 120 0.30 6.93 -9.34
CA ILE A 120 1.30 6.78 -8.28
C ILE A 120 2.48 7.72 -8.45
N VAL A 121 3.04 7.83 -9.67
CA VAL A 121 4.17 8.75 -9.93
C VAL A 121 3.81 10.19 -9.60
N GLY A 122 2.60 10.64 -10.00
CA GLY A 122 2.17 12.04 -9.78
C GLY A 122 2.25 12.46 -8.30
N PRO A 123 1.45 11.85 -7.41
CA PRO A 123 1.46 12.22 -5.99
C PRO A 123 2.78 11.93 -5.30
N ALA A 124 3.52 10.88 -5.71
CA ALA A 124 4.82 10.58 -5.13
C ALA A 124 5.83 11.70 -5.37
N LEU A 125 5.91 12.22 -6.60
CA LEU A 125 6.80 13.34 -6.93
C LEU A 125 6.32 14.65 -6.29
N SER A 126 5.02 14.91 -6.28
CA SER A 126 4.46 16.10 -5.65
C SER A 126 4.72 16.15 -4.15
N ALA A 127 4.58 15.01 -3.47
CA ALA A 127 4.87 14.92 -2.04
C ALA A 127 6.37 15.14 -1.73
N LEU A 128 7.29 14.65 -2.60
CA LEU A 128 8.72 14.93 -2.45
C LEU A 128 9.03 16.43 -2.52
N GLU A 129 8.40 17.19 -3.44
CA GLU A 129 8.58 18.63 -3.55
C GLU A 129 8.12 19.39 -2.30
N GLU A 130 7.18 18.83 -1.54
CA GLU A 130 6.76 19.36 -0.23
C GLU A 130 7.56 18.77 0.95
N ASN A 131 8.71 18.15 0.67
CA ASN A 131 9.65 17.60 1.64
C ASN A 131 9.10 16.41 2.46
N TYR A 132 8.12 15.65 1.96
CA TYR A 132 7.76 14.38 2.55
C TYR A 132 8.80 13.30 2.27
N ASP A 133 8.98 12.38 3.21
CA ASP A 133 9.67 11.12 2.98
C ASP A 133 8.71 10.14 2.27
N VAL A 134 8.92 9.85 1.00
CA VAL A 134 7.99 9.08 0.18
C VAL A 134 8.49 7.65 -0.04
N TYR A 135 7.59 6.69 0.18
CA TYR A 135 7.77 5.26 -0.06
C TYR A 135 6.71 4.77 -1.04
N VAL A 136 7.05 3.75 -1.83
CA VAL A 136 6.10 3.09 -2.74
C VAL A 136 6.19 1.58 -2.57
N ILE A 137 5.05 0.91 -2.47
CA ILE A 137 4.98 -0.56 -2.37
C ILE A 137 4.84 -1.12 -3.78
N THR A 138 5.96 -1.47 -4.39
CA THR A 138 6.02 -1.78 -5.81
C THR A 138 5.28 -3.05 -6.21
N ASP A 139 5.22 -4.05 -5.35
CA ASP A 139 4.47 -5.30 -5.55
C ASP A 139 2.97 -5.18 -5.24
N ALA A 140 2.53 -4.01 -4.75
CA ALA A 140 1.14 -3.61 -4.66
C ALA A 140 0.84 -2.42 -5.59
N CYS A 141 1.63 -2.26 -6.63
CA CYS A 141 1.38 -1.39 -7.76
C CYS A 141 1.35 -2.23 -9.05
N GLY A 142 0.70 -1.71 -10.07
CA GLY A 142 0.66 -2.36 -11.37
C GLY A 142 0.42 -1.36 -12.48
N ASP A 143 0.71 -1.75 -13.71
CA ASP A 143 0.54 -0.91 -14.89
C ASP A 143 0.11 -1.75 -16.11
N VAL A 144 -0.21 -1.09 -17.21
CA VAL A 144 -0.70 -1.72 -18.46
C VAL A 144 0.36 -2.57 -19.18
N SER A 145 1.63 -2.44 -18.79
CA SER A 145 2.74 -3.28 -19.25
C SER A 145 3.88 -3.29 -18.22
N ASP A 146 4.75 -4.31 -18.31
CA ASP A 146 5.96 -4.40 -17.49
C ASP A 146 6.85 -3.18 -17.68
N GLU A 147 7.04 -2.74 -18.93
CA GLU A 147 7.86 -1.56 -19.21
C GLU A 147 7.29 -0.28 -18.59
N ALA A 148 5.96 -0.07 -18.65
CA ALA A 148 5.33 1.09 -18.03
C ALA A 148 5.56 1.10 -16.52
N HIS A 149 5.35 -0.03 -15.86
CA HIS A 149 5.61 -0.18 -14.43
C HIS A 149 7.09 0.08 -14.07
N GLU A 150 8.01 -0.58 -14.76
CA GLU A 150 9.44 -0.45 -14.49
C GLU A 150 9.96 0.97 -14.71
N ARG A 151 9.54 1.65 -15.80
CA ARG A 151 9.93 3.05 -16.05
C ARG A 151 9.41 3.99 -14.96
N ALA A 152 8.17 3.77 -14.53
CA ALA A 152 7.57 4.54 -13.44
C ALA A 152 8.33 4.37 -12.12
N VAL A 153 8.61 3.12 -11.75
CA VAL A 153 9.39 2.81 -10.52
C VAL A 153 10.79 3.42 -10.59
N GLN A 154 11.49 3.27 -11.72
CA GLN A 154 12.82 3.87 -11.91
C GLN A 154 12.79 5.40 -11.81
N ARG A 155 11.79 6.04 -12.43
CA ARG A 155 11.61 7.50 -12.32
C ARG A 155 11.44 7.94 -10.87
N MET A 156 10.60 7.26 -10.12
CA MET A 156 10.38 7.54 -8.70
C MET A 156 11.67 7.37 -7.88
N ILE A 157 12.40 6.27 -8.08
CA ILE A 157 13.69 6.01 -7.39
C ILE A 157 14.70 7.12 -7.67
N HIS A 158 14.88 7.50 -8.95
CA HIS A 158 15.81 8.57 -9.33
C HIS A 158 15.43 9.92 -8.72
N SER A 159 14.14 10.14 -8.43
CA SER A 159 13.67 11.35 -7.77
C SER A 159 13.78 11.31 -6.24
N GLY A 160 14.11 10.15 -5.65
CA GLY A 160 14.29 10.01 -4.20
C GLY A 160 13.18 9.23 -3.47
N VAL A 161 12.19 8.68 -4.19
CA VAL A 161 11.19 7.78 -3.63
C VAL A 161 11.86 6.46 -3.24
N LYS A 162 11.45 5.89 -2.12
CA LYS A 162 12.01 4.67 -1.55
C LYS A 162 11.09 3.48 -1.88
N PRO A 163 11.53 2.51 -2.74
CA PRO A 163 10.72 1.33 -3.05
C PRO A 163 10.74 0.32 -1.91
N MET A 164 9.62 -0.34 -1.70
CA MET A 164 9.44 -1.44 -0.75
C MET A 164 8.53 -2.52 -1.36
N THR A 165 8.50 -3.70 -0.74
CA THR A 165 7.49 -4.72 -0.99
C THR A 165 6.48 -4.80 0.16
N SER A 166 5.33 -5.38 -0.08
CA SER A 166 4.26 -5.57 0.92
C SER A 166 4.74 -6.37 2.14
N ILE A 167 5.51 -7.43 1.92
CA ILE A 167 6.11 -8.22 3.01
C ILE A 167 7.17 -7.40 3.76
N GLN A 168 8.02 -6.66 3.06
CA GLN A 168 9.00 -5.78 3.70
C GLN A 168 8.31 -4.75 4.60
N TYR A 169 7.27 -4.09 4.10
CA TYR A 169 6.46 -3.14 4.85
C TYR A 169 5.92 -3.76 6.15
N THR A 170 5.28 -4.92 6.06
CA THR A 170 4.72 -5.61 7.23
C THR A 170 5.79 -5.97 8.26
N LEU A 171 6.91 -6.54 7.79
CA LEU A 171 7.97 -6.99 8.70
C LEU A 171 8.79 -5.83 9.27
N GLU A 172 8.87 -4.71 8.56
CA GLU A 172 9.48 -3.48 9.08
C GLU A 172 8.63 -2.86 10.21
N LEU A 173 7.30 -2.99 10.17
CA LEU A 173 6.42 -2.57 11.24
C LEU A 173 6.43 -3.55 12.43
N GLN A 174 6.40 -4.85 12.17
CA GLN A 174 6.51 -5.88 13.21
C GLN A 174 7.87 -5.79 13.92
N ARG A 175 8.95 -5.70 13.18
CA ARG A 175 10.33 -5.43 13.60
C ARG A 175 10.94 -6.40 14.60
N ASP A 176 10.15 -6.98 15.49
CA ASP A 176 10.61 -7.89 16.53
C ASP A 176 9.56 -8.98 16.81
N TRP A 177 9.94 -10.22 16.65
CA TRP A 177 9.06 -11.36 16.92
C TRP A 177 8.77 -11.59 18.40
N ALA A 178 9.49 -10.94 19.30
CA ALA A 178 9.16 -10.89 20.72
C ALA A 178 7.96 -9.96 21.02
N ARG A 179 7.55 -9.13 20.06
CA ARG A 179 6.40 -8.23 20.17
C ARG A 179 5.09 -9.01 20.04
N GLN A 180 4.58 -9.49 21.18
CA GLN A 180 3.45 -10.42 21.24
C GLN A 180 2.11 -9.79 20.86
N GLU A 181 1.95 -8.48 21.04
CA GLU A 181 0.70 -7.74 20.78
C GLU A 181 0.23 -7.90 19.33
N THR A 182 1.15 -7.97 18.40
CA THR A 182 0.87 -8.06 16.96
C THR A 182 1.29 -9.41 16.34
N TYR A 183 2.06 -10.23 17.09
CA TYR A 183 2.65 -11.47 16.59
C TYR A 183 1.63 -12.41 15.93
N THR A 184 0.54 -12.73 16.64
CA THR A 184 -0.47 -13.67 16.12
C THR A 184 -1.17 -13.10 14.90
N ALA A 185 -1.60 -11.84 14.95
CA ALA A 185 -2.31 -11.19 13.86
C ALA A 185 -1.45 -11.10 12.58
N VAL A 186 -0.16 -10.73 12.72
CA VAL A 186 0.77 -10.68 11.58
C VAL A 186 1.01 -12.07 11.00
N ASN A 187 1.23 -13.10 11.84
CA ASN A 187 1.41 -14.47 11.35
C ASN A 187 0.16 -15.00 10.63
N ASP A 188 -1.03 -14.71 11.13
CA ASP A 188 -2.28 -15.18 10.52
C ASP A 188 -2.55 -14.44 9.19
N LEU A 189 -2.27 -13.14 9.11
CA LEU A 189 -2.29 -12.38 7.86
C LEU A 189 -1.32 -12.98 6.83
N MET A 190 -0.06 -13.23 7.24
CA MET A 190 0.95 -13.80 6.35
C MET A 190 0.61 -15.23 5.91
N LYS A 191 0.07 -16.08 6.77
CA LYS A 191 -0.36 -17.43 6.39
C LYS A 191 -1.48 -17.39 5.34
N LYS A 192 -2.36 -16.39 5.40
CA LYS A 192 -3.50 -16.27 4.49
C LYS A 192 -3.08 -15.68 3.13
N TYR A 193 -2.25 -14.64 3.13
CA TYR A 193 -1.97 -13.83 1.94
C TYR A 193 -0.49 -13.71 1.58
N GLY A 194 0.42 -14.08 2.46
CA GLY A 194 1.87 -13.89 2.30
C GLY A 194 2.55 -14.94 1.41
N SER A 195 1.81 -15.60 0.51
CA SER A 195 2.35 -16.53 -0.48
C SER A 195 3.35 -17.53 0.12
N SER A 196 4.53 -17.66 -0.47
CA SER A 196 5.56 -18.62 -0.01
C SER A 196 6.04 -18.35 1.42
N TYR A 197 6.05 -17.08 1.86
CA TYR A 197 6.41 -16.74 3.24
C TYR A 197 5.37 -17.30 4.23
N GLY A 198 4.09 -17.15 3.93
CA GLY A 198 3.00 -17.73 4.73
C GLY A 198 3.02 -19.26 4.78
N LEU A 199 3.36 -19.89 3.67
CA LEU A 199 3.57 -21.33 3.60
C LEU A 199 4.73 -21.76 4.52
N GLY A 200 5.83 -21.03 4.52
CA GLY A 200 6.96 -21.26 5.43
C GLY A 200 6.56 -21.20 6.91
N ILE A 201 5.76 -20.20 7.29
CA ILE A 201 5.22 -20.09 8.66
C ILE A 201 4.36 -21.30 9.02
N HIS A 202 3.49 -21.74 8.09
CA HIS A 202 2.62 -22.91 8.30
C HIS A 202 3.45 -24.18 8.57
N TYR A 203 4.46 -24.46 7.75
CA TYR A 203 5.33 -25.61 7.92
C TYR A 203 6.16 -25.53 9.21
N ALA A 204 6.73 -24.39 9.54
CA ALA A 204 7.50 -24.19 10.77
C ALA A 204 6.66 -24.54 12.00
N LYS A 205 5.43 -24.05 12.10
CA LYS A 205 4.52 -24.35 13.22
C LYS A 205 4.12 -25.81 13.33
N ASN A 206 3.96 -26.51 12.20
CA ASN A 206 3.51 -27.90 12.21
C ASN A 206 4.66 -28.93 12.33
N MET A 207 5.83 -28.63 11.75
CA MET A 207 6.97 -29.55 11.75
C MET A 207 7.88 -29.39 12.95
N ILE A 208 8.07 -28.17 13.43
CA ILE A 208 9.01 -27.88 14.51
C ILE A 208 8.31 -27.78 15.87
N LYS A 209 6.98 -27.80 15.89
CA LYS A 209 6.11 -27.72 17.09
C LYS A 209 6.45 -26.53 18.02
N HIS A 210 6.78 -25.39 17.41
CA HIS A 210 7.02 -24.12 18.12
C HIS A 210 5.85 -23.17 18.03
#